data_0306a29b017723a649c03b355d056fcd
#
_entry.id   0306a29b017723a649c03b355d056fcd
#
_cell.length_a   1.000
_cell.length_b   1.000
_cell.length_c   1.000
_cell.angle_alpha   90.00
_cell.angle_beta   90.00
_cell.angle_gamma   90.00
#
_symmetry.space_group_name_H-M   'P 1'
#
loop_
_entity.id
_entity.type
_entity.pdbx_description
1 polymer ?
#
loop_
_entity_poly.entity_id
_entity_poly.type
_entity_poly.pdbx_seq_one_letter_code
_entity_poly.pdbx_strand_id
1 'polypeptide(L)'
;MHRRSLISLAALTTLAVAAGSAFAQSGTIKIAHVYSKTGPLEAYGKQTQAGLMMGLEYATGGTMAVNGKKITVLEKDDQGKPDLGKSLLAAAYADDKVDLAVGPTSSGVALAMLPVAEEYQKILLVEPAVADSITGDKWNKYIFRTGRNSSQDAISNAVAMDKDGVSVATLAQDYAFGRDGVKAFKDALKHAKIVHEEYLPQNTTDFTAGIQRVVDALKGKPGRKAIEVIWAGGVPPFNALAAQDLKKRYDIDVFTGGNILPAMAAYKNFPGMEGATYYYFGIPKNPVNEAMVAAHYKAYKTPPDFFTAGGFSAAMAIVTALKKTGGDTNTNKLIGAMEGMSFDTPKGKMTFRKEDHQAMQSMYHFRIKNDPAFAWGVPELVHEIKPEEMQVPIRNKR
;
A
#
# COMPACT_ATOMS: atom_id res chain seq x y z
N MET A 1 -50.64 -59.36 -64.42
CA MET A 1 -51.30 -58.92 -63.18
C MET A 1 -50.36 -58.08 -62.36
N HIS A 2 -50.64 -56.81 -62.22
CA HIS A 2 -49.74 -55.76 -61.69
C HIS A 2 -49.90 -55.62 -60.17
N ARG A 3 -48.80 -55.50 -59.46
CA ARG A 3 -48.81 -54.89 -58.11
C ARG A 3 -47.70 -53.83 -58.05
N ARG A 4 -48.17 -52.60 -57.92
CA ARG A 4 -47.36 -51.41 -57.65
C ARG A 4 -47.06 -51.35 -56.19
N SER A 5 -45.77 -51.22 -55.80
CA SER A 5 -45.33 -50.92 -54.44
C SER A 5 -44.98 -49.44 -54.38
N LEU A 6 -45.62 -48.75 -53.46
CA LEU A 6 -45.37 -47.35 -53.12
C LEU A 6 -44.18 -47.35 -52.12
N ILE A 7 -43.12 -46.66 -52.45
CA ILE A 7 -42.00 -46.34 -51.50
C ILE A 7 -42.26 -44.96 -50.92
N SER A 8 -42.51 -44.95 -49.59
CA SER A 8 -42.63 -43.69 -48.83
C SER A 8 -41.24 -43.16 -48.48
N LEU A 9 -40.91 -41.97 -48.96
CA LEU A 9 -39.71 -41.25 -48.68
C LEU A 9 -39.86 -40.48 -47.34
N ALA A 10 -39.23 -40.97 -46.25
CA ALA A 10 -39.17 -40.23 -44.98
C ALA A 10 -38.01 -39.25 -45.02
N ALA A 11 -38.30 -37.95 -45.03
CA ALA A 11 -37.31 -36.90 -44.92
C ALA A 11 -36.89 -36.73 -43.45
N LEU A 12 -35.67 -37.09 -43.12
CA LEU A 12 -35.01 -36.76 -41.86
C LEU A 12 -34.50 -35.32 -41.94
N THR A 13 -35.14 -34.41 -41.27
CA THR A 13 -34.65 -33.07 -40.99
C THR A 13 -33.68 -33.12 -39.82
N THR A 14 -32.38 -33.11 -40.11
CA THR A 14 -31.33 -32.91 -39.12
C THR A 14 -31.27 -31.45 -38.70
N LEU A 15 -31.70 -31.16 -37.45
CA LEU A 15 -31.52 -29.87 -36.82
C LEU A 15 -30.03 -29.75 -36.43
N ALA A 16 -29.23 -29.01 -37.20
CA ALA A 16 -27.88 -28.65 -36.79
C ALA A 16 -27.97 -27.54 -35.70
N VAL A 17 -27.81 -27.95 -34.46
CA VAL A 17 -27.56 -27.02 -33.35
C VAL A 17 -26.16 -26.43 -33.57
N ALA A 18 -26.08 -25.23 -34.14
CA ALA A 18 -24.87 -24.43 -34.14
C ALA A 18 -24.56 -23.98 -32.71
N ALA A 19 -23.78 -24.77 -32.00
CA ALA A 19 -23.11 -24.32 -30.79
C ALA A 19 -22.13 -23.22 -31.22
N GLY A 20 -22.60 -21.96 -31.10
CA GLY A 20 -21.75 -20.79 -31.27
C GLY A 20 -20.65 -20.85 -30.19
N SER A 21 -19.47 -21.34 -30.57
CA SER A 21 -18.26 -21.16 -29.79
C SER A 21 -18.07 -19.65 -29.68
N ALA A 22 -18.43 -19.07 -28.55
CA ALA A 22 -18.01 -17.74 -28.19
C ALA A 22 -16.48 -17.75 -28.23
N PHE A 23 -15.91 -17.26 -29.33
CA PHE A 23 -14.48 -17.00 -29.41
C PHE A 23 -14.18 -16.04 -28.27
N ALA A 24 -13.62 -16.57 -27.18
CA ALA A 24 -13.04 -15.77 -26.13
C ALA A 24 -12.05 -14.84 -26.83
N GLN A 25 -12.30 -13.54 -26.75
CA GLN A 25 -11.49 -12.53 -27.40
C GLN A 25 -10.07 -12.66 -26.80
N SER A 26 -9.18 -13.33 -27.54
CA SER A 26 -7.80 -13.60 -27.13
C SER A 26 -7.05 -12.28 -27.10
N GLY A 27 -7.11 -11.61 -25.94
CA GLY A 27 -6.41 -10.37 -25.66
C GLY A 27 -5.50 -10.54 -24.47
N THR A 28 -4.57 -9.63 -24.30
CA THR A 28 -3.70 -9.55 -23.14
C THR A 28 -3.98 -8.26 -22.40
N ILE A 29 -4.15 -8.35 -21.09
CA ILE A 29 -4.19 -7.18 -20.19
C ILE A 29 -2.76 -6.96 -19.72
N LYS A 30 -2.17 -5.83 -20.06
CA LYS A 30 -0.80 -5.48 -19.71
C LYS A 30 -0.78 -4.51 -18.52
N ILE A 31 -0.06 -4.84 -17.47
CA ILE A 31 0.13 -4.00 -16.29
C ILE A 31 1.61 -3.67 -16.15
N ALA A 32 1.99 -2.40 -16.07
CA ALA A 32 3.34 -2.03 -15.66
C ALA A 32 3.42 -1.97 -14.14
N HIS A 33 4.43 -2.58 -13.53
CA HIS A 33 4.79 -2.33 -12.15
C HIS A 33 6.10 -1.53 -12.12
N VAL A 34 5.97 -0.22 -11.88
CA VAL A 34 7.10 0.71 -11.73
C VAL A 34 7.39 0.83 -10.26
N TYR A 35 8.54 0.34 -9.79
CA TYR A 35 8.83 0.25 -8.37
C TYR A 35 10.34 0.26 -8.10
N SER A 36 10.75 0.49 -6.86
CA SER A 36 12.14 0.41 -6.45
C SER A 36 12.55 -1.06 -6.30
N LYS A 37 12.90 -1.71 -7.43
CA LYS A 37 13.44 -3.06 -7.46
C LYS A 37 14.86 -3.10 -6.89
N THR A 38 15.57 -1.98 -6.98
CA THR A 38 16.87 -1.71 -6.37
C THR A 38 16.88 -0.37 -5.64
N GLY A 39 17.93 -0.08 -4.86
CA GLY A 39 18.07 1.19 -4.14
C GLY A 39 17.54 1.16 -2.70
N PRO A 40 17.41 2.33 -2.04
CA PRO A 40 17.12 2.41 -0.60
C PRO A 40 15.81 1.77 -0.16
N LEU A 41 14.84 1.62 -1.07
CA LEU A 41 13.52 1.03 -0.80
C LEU A 41 13.34 -0.36 -1.43
N GLU A 42 14.44 -1.01 -1.83
CA GLU A 42 14.43 -2.33 -2.50
C GLU A 42 13.59 -3.37 -1.76
N ALA A 43 13.77 -3.50 -0.44
CA ALA A 43 13.03 -4.47 0.35
C ALA A 43 11.51 -4.24 0.27
N TYR A 44 11.07 -2.98 0.25
CA TYR A 44 9.66 -2.60 0.14
C TYR A 44 9.11 -2.91 -1.25
N GLY A 45 9.83 -2.51 -2.29
CA GLY A 45 9.44 -2.75 -3.68
C GLY A 45 9.32 -4.24 -4.01
N LYS A 46 10.29 -5.05 -3.57
CA LYS A 46 10.26 -6.52 -3.77
C LYS A 46 9.09 -7.19 -3.05
N GLN A 47 8.76 -6.75 -1.83
CA GLN A 47 7.58 -7.26 -1.12
C GLN A 47 6.29 -6.87 -1.86
N THR A 48 6.18 -5.64 -2.34
CA THR A 48 5.02 -5.18 -3.14
C THR A 48 4.88 -6.02 -4.40
N GLN A 49 5.97 -6.29 -5.13
CA GLN A 49 5.94 -7.13 -6.33
C GLN A 49 5.50 -8.56 -6.02
N ALA A 50 6.06 -9.17 -4.98
CA ALA A 50 5.66 -10.52 -4.57
C ALA A 50 4.16 -10.57 -4.22
N GLY A 51 3.68 -9.58 -3.45
CA GLY A 51 2.27 -9.45 -3.10
C GLY A 51 1.38 -9.23 -4.31
N LEU A 52 1.77 -8.39 -5.25
CA LEU A 52 1.03 -8.14 -6.48
C LEU A 52 0.83 -9.43 -7.29
N MET A 53 1.90 -10.19 -7.50
CA MET A 53 1.82 -11.45 -8.25
C MET A 53 0.96 -12.50 -7.55
N MET A 54 1.16 -12.69 -6.23
CA MET A 54 0.35 -13.61 -5.44
C MET A 54 -1.13 -13.21 -5.42
N GLY A 55 -1.42 -11.92 -5.33
CA GLY A 55 -2.77 -11.39 -5.34
C GLY A 55 -3.45 -11.55 -6.70
N LEU A 56 -2.74 -11.35 -7.81
CA LEU A 56 -3.26 -11.60 -9.17
C LEU A 56 -3.58 -13.09 -9.34
N GLU A 57 -2.71 -13.99 -8.91
CA GLU A 57 -2.95 -15.44 -8.96
C GLU A 57 -4.19 -15.80 -8.13
N TYR A 58 -4.28 -15.34 -6.89
CA TYR A 58 -5.42 -15.57 -6.01
C TYR A 58 -6.73 -15.03 -6.59
N ALA A 59 -6.77 -13.77 -6.99
CA ALA A 59 -7.98 -13.09 -7.45
C ALA A 59 -8.53 -13.66 -8.77
N THR A 60 -7.67 -14.29 -9.57
CA THR A 60 -8.02 -14.96 -10.83
C THR A 60 -8.24 -16.47 -10.69
N GLY A 61 -8.17 -17.02 -9.47
CA GLY A 61 -8.27 -18.47 -9.24
C GLY A 61 -7.16 -19.28 -9.91
N GLY A 62 -5.93 -18.73 -9.96
CA GLY A 62 -4.75 -19.36 -10.54
C GLY A 62 -4.62 -19.22 -12.07
N THR A 63 -5.62 -18.66 -12.75
CA THR A 63 -5.64 -18.59 -14.22
C THR A 63 -4.80 -17.46 -14.81
N MET A 64 -4.47 -16.44 -14.00
CA MET A 64 -3.85 -15.20 -14.46
C MET A 64 -4.61 -14.57 -15.64
N ALA A 65 -5.96 -14.65 -15.62
CA ALA A 65 -6.81 -14.15 -16.69
C ALA A 65 -8.14 -13.62 -16.16
N VAL A 66 -8.72 -12.66 -16.88
CA VAL A 66 -10.09 -12.14 -16.64
C VAL A 66 -10.84 -12.18 -17.97
N ASN A 67 -12.01 -12.82 -18.01
CA ASN A 67 -12.81 -13.01 -19.21
C ASN A 67 -12.01 -13.49 -20.44
N GLY A 68 -11.13 -14.48 -20.23
CA GLY A 68 -10.29 -15.06 -21.29
C GLY A 68 -9.08 -14.21 -21.69
N LYS A 69 -8.92 -12.99 -21.17
CA LYS A 69 -7.76 -12.14 -21.43
C LYS A 69 -6.67 -12.40 -20.39
N LYS A 70 -5.49 -12.83 -20.84
CA LYS A 70 -4.34 -13.11 -19.97
C LYS A 70 -3.78 -11.82 -19.38
N ILE A 71 -3.49 -11.81 -18.08
CA ILE A 71 -2.78 -10.70 -17.41
C ILE A 71 -1.28 -10.93 -17.50
N THR A 72 -0.54 -9.91 -17.93
CA THR A 72 0.92 -9.87 -17.92
C THR A 72 1.40 -8.64 -17.13
N VAL A 73 2.45 -8.81 -16.33
CA VAL A 73 3.06 -7.73 -15.56
C VAL A 73 4.46 -7.44 -16.10
N LEU A 74 4.71 -6.19 -16.45
CA LEU A 74 6.00 -5.68 -16.90
C LEU A 74 6.65 -4.94 -15.76
N GLU A 75 7.77 -5.45 -15.26
CA GLU A 75 8.52 -4.81 -14.18
C GLU A 75 9.44 -3.69 -14.71
N LYS A 76 9.44 -2.56 -14.01
CA LYS A 76 10.27 -1.39 -14.30
C LYS A 76 10.94 -0.92 -12.99
N ASP A 77 12.27 -0.87 -12.97
CA ASP A 77 13.04 -0.47 -11.78
C ASP A 77 13.29 1.04 -11.76
N ASP A 78 12.61 1.76 -10.88
CA ASP A 78 12.76 3.21 -10.71
C ASP A 78 13.97 3.59 -9.83
N GLN A 79 14.60 2.64 -9.15
CA GLN A 79 15.75 2.84 -8.25
C GLN A 79 15.49 3.91 -7.15
N GLY A 80 14.25 4.24 -6.87
CA GLY A 80 13.87 5.36 -6.00
C GLY A 80 14.13 6.75 -6.60
N LYS A 81 14.38 6.85 -7.92
CA LYS A 81 14.73 8.10 -8.63
C LYS A 81 13.51 8.69 -9.35
N PRO A 82 13.05 9.91 -8.99
CA PRO A 82 11.85 10.53 -9.58
C PRO A 82 11.88 10.64 -11.10
N ASP A 83 12.98 11.11 -11.69
CA ASP A 83 13.09 11.29 -13.14
C ASP A 83 13.09 9.95 -13.89
N LEU A 84 13.69 8.91 -13.30
CA LEU A 84 13.68 7.57 -13.88
C LEU A 84 12.27 6.97 -13.83
N GLY A 85 11.59 7.06 -12.68
CA GLY A 85 10.21 6.60 -12.54
C GLY A 85 9.26 7.28 -13.54
N LYS A 86 9.38 8.61 -13.69
CA LYS A 86 8.65 9.40 -14.69
C LYS A 86 8.88 8.85 -16.11
N SER A 87 10.14 8.67 -16.50
CA SER A 87 10.50 8.20 -17.85
C SER A 87 10.03 6.77 -18.10
N LEU A 88 10.16 5.87 -17.12
CA LEU A 88 9.73 4.48 -17.21
C LEU A 88 8.20 4.35 -17.34
N LEU A 89 7.43 5.19 -16.63
CA LEU A 89 5.98 5.20 -16.76
C LEU A 89 5.55 5.71 -18.13
N ALA A 90 6.17 6.77 -18.65
CA ALA A 90 5.91 7.28 -19.97
C ALA A 90 6.17 6.21 -21.05
N ALA A 91 7.32 5.52 -20.99
CA ALA A 91 7.65 4.42 -21.90
C ALA A 91 6.66 3.25 -21.77
N ALA A 92 6.23 2.91 -20.55
CA ALA A 92 5.24 1.86 -20.33
C ALA A 92 3.90 2.17 -21.05
N TYR A 93 3.44 3.40 -21.00
CA TYR A 93 2.21 3.82 -21.69
C TYR A 93 2.40 4.01 -23.19
N ALA A 94 3.50 4.64 -23.62
CA ALA A 94 3.75 4.99 -25.01
C ALA A 94 4.23 3.82 -25.85
N ASP A 95 5.20 3.06 -25.36
CA ASP A 95 5.93 2.04 -26.13
C ASP A 95 5.40 0.64 -25.85
N ASP A 96 5.31 0.25 -24.55
CA ASP A 96 4.84 -1.07 -24.15
C ASP A 96 3.33 -1.22 -24.29
N LYS A 97 2.59 -0.09 -24.43
CA LYS A 97 1.12 -0.06 -24.56
C LYS A 97 0.42 -0.77 -23.40
N VAL A 98 0.85 -0.51 -22.17
CA VAL A 98 0.18 -1.08 -21.00
C VAL A 98 -1.21 -0.46 -20.80
N ASP A 99 -2.12 -1.24 -20.24
CA ASP A 99 -3.50 -0.81 -19.96
C ASP A 99 -3.57 0.07 -18.74
N LEU A 100 -2.79 -0.26 -17.72
CA LEU A 100 -2.65 0.49 -16.46
C LEU A 100 -1.29 0.23 -15.81
N ALA A 101 -0.94 1.04 -14.81
CA ALA A 101 0.29 0.86 -14.04
C ALA A 101 0.02 0.76 -12.54
N VAL A 102 0.94 0.11 -11.81
CA VAL A 102 0.99 0.00 -10.35
C VAL A 102 2.32 0.55 -9.84
N GLY A 103 2.33 1.10 -8.67
CA GLY A 103 3.52 1.67 -8.02
C GLY A 103 3.37 3.18 -7.80
N PRO A 104 4.45 3.89 -7.52
CA PRO A 104 5.78 3.41 -7.16
C PRO A 104 5.96 3.21 -5.64
N THR A 105 7.18 2.80 -5.25
CA THR A 105 7.51 2.61 -3.84
C THR A 105 7.74 3.93 -3.11
N SER A 106 8.44 4.88 -3.73
CA SER A 106 8.80 6.18 -3.16
C SER A 106 7.74 7.24 -3.41
N SER A 107 7.39 8.03 -2.39
CA SER A 107 6.48 9.17 -2.54
C SER A 107 7.04 10.25 -3.48
N GLY A 108 8.36 10.48 -3.47
CA GLY A 108 8.98 11.42 -4.40
C GLY A 108 8.87 10.97 -5.85
N VAL A 109 9.02 9.66 -6.11
CA VAL A 109 8.81 9.06 -7.43
C VAL A 109 7.34 9.16 -7.84
N ALA A 110 6.41 8.88 -6.91
CA ALA A 110 4.97 8.98 -7.17
C ALA A 110 4.62 10.38 -7.69
N LEU A 111 5.04 11.43 -6.99
CA LEU A 111 4.74 12.81 -7.38
C LEU A 111 5.24 13.16 -8.80
N ALA A 112 6.39 12.60 -9.22
CA ALA A 112 6.90 12.78 -10.57
C ALA A 112 6.10 12.01 -11.63
N MET A 113 5.44 10.89 -11.23
CA MET A 113 4.66 10.04 -12.13
C MET A 113 3.21 10.53 -12.32
N LEU A 114 2.63 11.29 -11.38
CA LEU A 114 1.22 11.71 -11.45
C LEU A 114 0.88 12.50 -12.74
N PRO A 115 1.69 13.48 -13.20
CA PRO A 115 1.42 14.19 -14.44
C PRO A 115 1.47 13.29 -15.69
N VAL A 116 2.31 12.24 -15.66
CA VAL A 116 2.41 11.27 -16.77
C VAL A 116 1.12 10.47 -16.92
N ALA A 117 0.52 10.03 -15.81
CA ALA A 117 -0.76 9.32 -15.85
C ALA A 117 -1.86 10.20 -16.48
N GLU A 118 -1.86 11.50 -16.19
CA GLU A 118 -2.78 12.48 -16.78
C GLU A 118 -2.50 12.71 -18.27
N GLU A 119 -1.25 12.92 -18.66
CA GLU A 119 -0.82 13.12 -20.03
C GLU A 119 -1.24 11.96 -20.94
N TYR A 120 -1.01 10.73 -20.50
CA TYR A 120 -1.37 9.52 -21.25
C TYR A 120 -2.81 9.06 -21.05
N GLN A 121 -3.58 9.70 -20.13
CA GLN A 121 -4.94 9.34 -19.78
C GLN A 121 -5.07 7.85 -19.38
N LYS A 122 -4.14 7.37 -18.58
CA LYS A 122 -4.05 5.98 -18.10
C LYS A 122 -4.01 5.92 -16.58
N ILE A 123 -4.63 4.89 -16.01
CA ILE A 123 -4.66 4.71 -14.55
C ILE A 123 -3.27 4.38 -14.02
N LEU A 124 -2.84 5.13 -12.99
CA LEU A 124 -1.78 4.77 -12.08
C LEU A 124 -2.40 4.42 -10.73
N LEU A 125 -2.32 3.14 -10.34
CA LEU A 125 -2.71 2.65 -9.03
C LEU A 125 -1.51 2.75 -8.09
N VAL A 126 -1.53 3.71 -7.17
CA VAL A 126 -0.41 3.97 -6.27
C VAL A 126 -0.40 2.96 -5.12
N GLU A 127 0.70 2.24 -5.01
CA GLU A 127 1.05 1.28 -3.95
C GLU A 127 2.57 1.12 -3.92
N PRO A 128 3.27 1.29 -2.80
CA PRO A 128 2.81 1.68 -1.46
C PRO A 128 3.07 3.15 -1.07
N ALA A 129 3.41 4.05 -2.00
CA ALA A 129 3.73 5.45 -1.67
C ALA A 129 2.61 6.16 -0.90
N VAL A 130 2.96 6.91 0.17
CA VAL A 130 2.00 7.37 1.18
C VAL A 130 1.79 8.87 1.30
N ALA A 131 2.63 9.73 0.69
CA ALA A 131 2.48 11.18 0.84
C ALA A 131 1.03 11.65 0.55
N ASP A 132 0.49 12.49 1.42
CA ASP A 132 -0.90 12.98 1.31
C ASP A 132 -1.15 13.73 0.00
N SER A 133 -0.14 14.44 -0.47
CA SER A 133 -0.18 15.20 -1.73
C SER A 133 -0.54 14.35 -2.96
N ILE A 134 -0.29 13.02 -2.93
CA ILE A 134 -0.57 12.11 -4.05
C ILE A 134 -2.07 12.05 -4.36
N THR A 135 -2.94 11.89 -3.36
CA THR A 135 -4.40 11.96 -3.49
C THR A 135 -4.98 13.28 -2.98
N GLY A 136 -4.10 14.25 -2.68
CA GLY A 136 -4.41 15.60 -2.28
C GLY A 136 -4.23 16.62 -3.42
N ASP A 137 -3.46 17.65 -3.19
CA ASP A 137 -3.30 18.79 -4.11
C ASP A 137 -2.65 18.43 -5.47
N LYS A 138 -1.97 17.29 -5.57
CA LYS A 138 -1.38 16.78 -6.82
C LYS A 138 -2.22 15.73 -7.52
N TRP A 139 -3.38 15.36 -6.96
CA TRP A 139 -4.27 14.36 -7.52
C TRP A 139 -4.82 14.77 -8.90
N ASN A 140 -5.01 13.79 -9.75
CA ASN A 140 -5.84 13.88 -10.95
C ASN A 140 -6.71 12.63 -11.09
N LYS A 141 -7.73 12.65 -11.92
CA LYS A 141 -8.75 11.58 -12.02
C LYS A 141 -8.22 10.19 -12.41
N TYR A 142 -6.99 10.10 -12.90
CA TYR A 142 -6.36 8.84 -13.31
C TYR A 142 -5.59 8.17 -12.15
N ILE A 143 -5.50 8.84 -11.01
CA ILE A 143 -4.79 8.34 -9.83
C ILE A 143 -5.75 7.64 -8.88
N PHE A 144 -5.49 6.39 -8.58
CA PHE A 144 -6.09 5.62 -7.50
C PHE A 144 -5.00 5.19 -6.52
N ARG A 145 -5.34 4.98 -5.25
CA ARG A 145 -4.36 4.52 -4.27
C ARG A 145 -4.94 3.47 -3.34
N THR A 146 -4.36 2.26 -3.36
CA THR A 146 -4.60 1.18 -2.39
C THR A 146 -3.71 1.29 -1.16
N GLY A 147 -2.54 1.92 -1.29
CA GLY A 147 -1.69 2.27 -0.16
C GLY A 147 -2.43 3.18 0.85
N ARG A 148 -2.11 3.04 2.14
CA ARG A 148 -2.56 4.05 3.11
C ARG A 148 -1.92 5.40 2.77
N ASN A 149 -2.48 6.49 3.29
CA ASN A 149 -1.90 7.82 3.16
C ASN A 149 -1.30 8.31 4.48
N SER A 150 -0.53 9.41 4.43
CA SER A 150 0.09 9.99 5.63
C SER A 150 -0.94 10.39 6.69
N SER A 151 -2.13 10.84 6.30
CA SER A 151 -3.21 11.16 7.24
C SER A 151 -3.75 9.92 7.96
N GLN A 152 -3.86 8.77 7.28
CA GLN A 152 -4.25 7.51 7.93
C GLN A 152 -3.19 7.05 8.94
N ASP A 153 -1.91 7.09 8.58
CA ASP A 153 -0.81 6.79 9.51
C ASP A 153 -0.83 7.75 10.72
N ALA A 154 -0.94 9.04 10.46
CA ALA A 154 -0.90 10.08 11.49
C ALA A 154 -2.07 10.03 12.49
N ILE A 155 -3.31 9.90 11.98
CA ILE A 155 -4.51 9.79 12.81
C ILE A 155 -4.41 8.54 13.70
N SER A 156 -3.93 7.44 13.12
CA SER A 156 -3.81 6.17 13.86
C SER A 156 -2.71 6.20 14.90
N ASN A 157 -1.55 6.79 14.60
CA ASN A 157 -0.46 6.96 15.57
C ASN A 157 -0.84 7.95 16.69
N ALA A 158 -1.60 9.00 16.37
CA ALA A 158 -2.05 9.99 17.35
C ALA A 158 -2.89 9.37 18.49
N VAL A 159 -3.63 8.29 18.24
CA VAL A 159 -4.48 7.61 19.24
C VAL A 159 -3.72 7.30 20.55
N ALA A 160 -2.45 6.90 20.42
CA ALA A 160 -1.62 6.52 21.58
C ALA A 160 -1.10 7.72 22.39
N MET A 161 -0.96 8.89 21.76
CA MET A 161 -0.22 10.00 22.38
C MET A 161 -0.93 11.36 22.39
N ASP A 162 -2.05 11.53 21.69
CA ASP A 162 -2.75 12.81 21.64
C ASP A 162 -3.54 13.09 22.93
N LYS A 163 -2.82 13.56 23.96
CA LYS A 163 -3.37 13.89 25.28
C LYS A 163 -2.83 15.22 25.76
N ASP A 164 -3.59 15.89 26.64
CA ASP A 164 -3.17 17.13 27.27
C ASP A 164 -1.84 16.94 28.03
N GLY A 165 -0.96 17.93 27.90
CA GLY A 165 0.34 17.92 28.57
C GLY A 165 1.40 17.03 27.90
N VAL A 166 1.12 16.43 26.74
CA VAL A 166 2.12 15.70 25.98
C VAL A 166 2.89 16.64 25.03
N SER A 167 4.22 16.64 25.15
CA SER A 167 5.13 17.33 24.23
C SER A 167 5.75 16.33 23.28
N VAL A 168 5.64 16.58 21.97
CA VAL A 168 6.14 15.70 20.90
C VAL A 168 7.22 16.40 20.12
N ALA A 169 8.33 15.70 19.80
CA ALA A 169 9.24 16.07 18.74
C ALA A 169 9.15 15.03 17.61
N THR A 170 9.25 15.45 16.37
CA THR A 170 9.29 14.52 15.24
C THR A 170 10.72 14.32 14.76
N LEU A 171 11.05 13.12 14.32
CA LEU A 171 12.29 12.78 13.63
C LEU A 171 11.93 12.13 12.29
N ALA A 172 12.09 12.86 11.20
CA ALA A 172 11.59 12.49 9.89
C ALA A 172 12.65 12.60 8.78
N GLN A 173 12.45 11.86 7.69
CA GLN A 173 13.25 12.00 6.48
C GLN A 173 12.87 13.26 5.69
N ASP A 174 13.87 13.96 5.15
CA ASP A 174 13.70 15.20 4.41
C ASP A 174 13.35 14.97 2.92
N TYR A 175 12.16 14.44 2.67
CA TYR A 175 11.54 14.35 1.34
C TYR A 175 10.01 14.24 1.48
N ALA A 176 9.27 14.10 0.36
CA ALA A 176 7.80 14.15 0.34
C ALA A 176 7.13 13.26 1.40
N PHE A 177 7.62 12.02 1.62
CA PHE A 177 7.09 11.12 2.64
C PHE A 177 7.18 11.73 4.06
N GLY A 178 8.37 12.17 4.46
CA GLY A 178 8.58 12.69 5.82
C GLY A 178 7.90 14.04 6.02
N ARG A 179 7.96 14.94 5.03
CA ARG A 179 7.32 16.26 5.07
C ARG A 179 5.80 16.15 5.19
N ASP A 180 5.16 15.37 4.33
CA ASP A 180 3.71 15.14 4.39
C ASP A 180 3.32 14.38 5.66
N GLY A 181 4.16 13.43 6.10
CA GLY A 181 3.95 12.68 7.34
C GLY A 181 3.92 13.56 8.57
N VAL A 182 4.92 14.45 8.74
CA VAL A 182 4.96 15.39 9.87
C VAL A 182 3.78 16.36 9.81
N LYS A 183 3.46 16.89 8.62
CA LYS A 183 2.31 17.76 8.44
C LYS A 183 1.01 17.05 8.83
N ALA A 184 0.79 15.84 8.34
CA ALA A 184 -0.40 15.06 8.65
C ALA A 184 -0.49 14.74 10.16
N PHE A 185 0.64 14.42 10.79
CA PHE A 185 0.70 14.16 12.23
C PHE A 185 0.36 15.41 13.05
N LYS A 186 0.89 16.57 12.66
CA LYS A 186 0.55 17.87 13.26
C LYS A 186 -0.94 18.20 13.15
N ASP A 187 -1.52 17.93 11.96
CA ASP A 187 -2.95 18.15 11.71
C ASP A 187 -3.85 17.16 12.51
N ALA A 188 -3.35 15.98 12.80
CA ALA A 188 -4.09 14.95 13.57
C ALA A 188 -4.12 15.21 15.09
N LEU A 189 -3.13 15.92 15.64
CA LEU A 189 -3.05 16.23 17.06
C LEU A 189 -4.05 17.32 17.45
N LYS A 190 -4.84 17.07 18.51
CA LYS A 190 -5.79 18.02 19.09
C LYS A 190 -5.35 18.55 20.44
N HIS A 191 -4.61 17.76 21.20
CA HIS A 191 -4.23 17.98 22.59
C HIS A 191 -2.71 18.06 22.77
N ALA A 192 -1.97 17.09 22.23
CA ALA A 192 -0.51 17.09 22.27
C ALA A 192 0.08 18.19 21.39
N LYS A 193 1.30 18.64 21.73
CA LYS A 193 1.96 19.75 21.01
C LYS A 193 3.28 19.30 20.42
N ILE A 194 3.48 19.53 19.11
CA ILE A 194 4.79 19.42 18.49
C ILE A 194 5.63 20.61 18.93
N VAL A 195 6.75 20.33 19.60
CA VAL A 195 7.70 21.32 20.12
C VAL A 195 8.95 21.44 19.28
N HIS A 196 9.21 20.43 18.42
CA HIS A 196 10.35 20.42 17.49
C HIS A 196 10.06 19.49 16.30
N GLU A 197 10.45 19.91 15.11
CA GLU A 197 10.41 19.10 13.89
C GLU A 197 11.84 18.94 13.39
N GLU A 198 12.39 17.71 13.45
CA GLU A 198 13.70 17.38 12.95
C GLU A 198 13.59 16.64 11.63
N TYR A 199 14.29 17.16 10.62
CA TYR A 199 14.35 16.55 9.29
C TYR A 199 15.80 16.21 8.94
N LEU A 200 16.04 14.97 8.57
CA LEU A 200 17.34 14.47 8.16
C LEU A 200 17.32 13.94 6.72
N PRO A 201 18.41 14.08 5.96
CA PRO A 201 18.52 13.52 4.62
C PRO A 201 18.15 12.03 4.57
N GLN A 202 17.53 11.60 3.46
CA GLN A 202 17.04 10.22 3.29
C GLN A 202 18.17 9.17 3.43
N ASN A 203 19.39 9.52 3.10
CA ASN A 203 20.56 8.66 3.17
C ASN A 203 21.38 8.82 4.46
N THR A 204 20.83 9.45 5.50
CA THR A 204 21.51 9.62 6.81
C THR A 204 21.84 8.26 7.41
N THR A 205 23.06 8.12 7.89
CA THR A 205 23.57 6.95 8.64
C THR A 205 24.04 7.29 10.05
N ASP A 206 24.37 8.57 10.30
CA ASP A 206 24.72 9.10 11.62
C ASP A 206 23.58 10.02 12.12
N PHE A 207 22.90 9.58 13.15
CA PHE A 207 21.74 10.26 13.74
C PHE A 207 22.08 11.09 14.98
N THR A 208 23.35 11.10 15.41
CA THR A 208 23.77 11.65 16.69
C THR A 208 23.32 13.09 16.88
N ALA A 209 23.62 13.97 15.93
CA ALA A 209 23.29 15.38 16.02
C ALA A 209 21.76 15.64 15.95
N GLY A 210 21.04 14.90 15.10
CA GLY A 210 19.59 15.00 14.99
C GLY A 210 18.88 14.55 16.27
N ILE A 211 19.28 13.40 16.81
CA ILE A 211 18.73 12.89 18.08
C ILE A 211 19.01 13.86 19.22
N GLN A 212 20.23 14.44 19.28
CA GLN A 212 20.56 15.41 20.32
C GLN A 212 19.65 16.64 20.27
N ARG A 213 19.35 17.21 19.08
CA ARG A 213 18.43 18.35 18.94
C ARG A 213 17.02 18.00 19.39
N VAL A 214 16.52 16.81 19.04
CA VAL A 214 15.23 16.31 19.49
C VAL A 214 15.17 16.16 21.01
N VAL A 215 16.21 15.57 21.62
CA VAL A 215 16.31 15.42 23.08
C VAL A 215 16.37 16.78 23.77
N ASP A 216 17.19 17.70 23.26
CA ASP A 216 17.32 19.05 23.84
C ASP A 216 15.98 19.83 23.82
N ALA A 217 15.18 19.65 22.77
CA ALA A 217 13.87 20.26 22.67
C ALA A 217 12.85 19.69 23.67
N LEU A 218 13.02 18.42 24.08
CA LEU A 218 12.07 17.71 24.94
C LEU A 218 12.47 17.69 26.43
N LYS A 219 13.77 17.55 26.76
CA LYS A 219 14.24 17.24 28.12
C LYS A 219 13.77 18.22 29.20
N GLY A 220 13.53 19.49 28.87
CA GLY A 220 13.06 20.52 29.79
C GLY A 220 11.53 20.72 29.81
N LYS A 221 10.78 19.94 29.02
CA LYS A 221 9.32 20.09 28.96
C LYS A 221 8.64 19.37 30.13
N PRO A 222 7.58 19.97 30.68
CA PRO A 222 6.77 19.30 31.68
C PRO A 222 5.91 18.18 31.05
N GLY A 223 5.45 17.26 31.89
CA GLY A 223 4.56 16.19 31.47
C GLY A 223 5.22 15.11 30.65
N ARG A 224 4.40 14.37 29.92
CA ARG A 224 4.86 13.27 29.05
C ARG A 224 5.58 13.82 27.82
N LYS A 225 6.67 13.19 27.45
CA LYS A 225 7.50 13.55 26.30
C LYS A 225 7.59 12.39 25.33
N ALA A 226 7.47 12.68 24.04
CA ALA A 226 7.46 11.65 23.00
C ALA A 226 8.28 12.07 21.78
N ILE A 227 8.89 11.08 21.12
CA ILE A 227 9.47 11.22 19.78
C ILE A 227 8.61 10.41 18.84
N GLU A 228 8.04 11.05 17.81
CA GLU A 228 7.41 10.38 16.69
C GLU A 228 8.43 10.22 15.56
N VAL A 229 8.70 8.96 15.18
CA VAL A 229 9.68 8.64 14.12
C VAL A 229 8.96 8.35 12.80
N ILE A 230 9.24 9.14 11.77
CA ILE A 230 8.68 9.00 10.42
C ILE A 230 9.84 8.67 9.45
N TRP A 231 10.16 7.37 9.37
CA TRP A 231 11.34 6.88 8.65
C TRP A 231 11.04 5.66 7.80
N ALA A 232 11.53 5.63 6.55
CA ALA A 232 11.32 4.56 5.59
C ALA A 232 12.64 4.13 4.92
N GLY A 233 12.85 2.81 4.81
CA GLY A 233 14.03 2.25 4.13
C GLY A 233 15.36 2.63 4.76
N GLY A 234 16.44 2.29 4.08
CA GLY A 234 17.80 2.59 4.51
C GLY A 234 18.14 2.08 5.91
N VAL A 235 18.98 2.84 6.62
CA VAL A 235 19.28 2.59 8.04
C VAL A 235 18.28 3.37 8.90
N PRO A 236 17.39 2.70 9.67
CA PRO A 236 16.47 3.42 10.53
C PRO A 236 17.12 3.90 11.83
N PRO A 237 16.64 4.99 12.48
CA PRO A 237 17.27 5.61 13.64
C PRO A 237 17.12 4.82 14.95
N PHE A 238 16.38 3.71 14.98
CA PHE A 238 15.95 3.05 16.22
C PHE A 238 17.10 2.53 17.08
N ASN A 239 18.17 1.97 16.51
CA ASN A 239 19.33 1.55 17.28
C ASN A 239 20.07 2.75 17.89
N ALA A 240 20.17 3.86 17.16
CA ALA A 240 20.76 5.09 17.67
C ALA A 240 19.92 5.73 18.78
N LEU A 241 18.58 5.70 18.67
CA LEU A 241 17.65 6.14 19.72
C LEU A 241 17.76 5.24 20.96
N ALA A 242 17.82 3.93 20.79
CA ALA A 242 17.95 2.97 21.89
C ALA A 242 19.26 3.19 22.67
N ALA A 243 20.37 3.49 21.99
CA ALA A 243 21.67 3.77 22.62
C ALA A 243 21.65 5.01 23.52
N GLN A 244 20.68 5.90 23.38
CA GLN A 244 20.52 7.09 24.24
C GLN A 244 19.84 6.82 25.59
N ASP A 245 19.27 5.63 25.79
CA ASP A 245 18.51 5.27 27.01
C ASP A 245 17.46 6.34 27.38
N LEU A 246 16.70 6.77 26.36
CA LEU A 246 15.82 7.96 26.39
C LEU A 246 14.80 7.92 27.50
N LYS A 247 14.19 6.76 27.75
CA LYS A 247 13.18 6.59 28.82
C LYS A 247 13.79 6.79 30.19
N LYS A 248 14.94 6.14 30.46
CA LYS A 248 15.58 6.20 31.78
C LYS A 248 16.21 7.57 32.07
N ARG A 249 16.87 8.17 31.08
CA ARG A 249 17.61 9.42 31.27
C ARG A 249 16.73 10.67 31.24
N TYR A 250 15.69 10.67 30.42
CA TYR A 250 14.92 11.87 30.11
C TYR A 250 13.42 11.69 30.23
N ASP A 251 12.94 10.48 30.53
CA ASP A 251 11.53 10.09 30.50
C ASP A 251 10.85 10.44 29.15
N ILE A 252 11.53 10.10 28.05
CA ILE A 252 11.06 10.28 26.69
C ILE A 252 10.66 8.92 26.12
N ASP A 253 9.42 8.82 25.62
CA ASP A 253 8.89 7.67 24.91
C ASP A 253 9.19 7.78 23.40
N VAL A 254 9.33 6.64 22.72
CA VAL A 254 9.47 6.57 21.27
C VAL A 254 8.18 5.98 20.69
N PHE A 255 7.69 6.59 19.61
CA PHE A 255 6.53 6.14 18.84
C PHE A 255 6.88 6.03 17.35
N THR A 256 6.25 5.12 16.67
CA THR A 256 6.39 4.99 15.21
C THR A 256 5.29 4.09 14.64
N GLY A 257 5.08 4.14 13.33
CA GLY A 257 4.24 3.19 12.61
C GLY A 257 4.84 1.78 12.51
N GLY A 258 4.02 0.83 12.06
CA GLY A 258 4.49 -0.49 11.67
C GLY A 258 5.45 -0.41 10.48
N ASN A 259 6.29 -1.43 10.33
CA ASN A 259 7.28 -1.51 9.27
C ASN A 259 7.48 -2.98 8.86
N ILE A 260 8.40 -3.23 7.92
CA ILE A 260 8.82 -4.58 7.55
C ILE A 260 9.47 -5.30 8.74
N LEU A 261 9.31 -6.61 8.80
CA LEU A 261 9.79 -7.43 9.91
C LEU A 261 11.29 -7.24 10.23
N PRO A 262 12.19 -7.14 9.23
CA PRO A 262 13.59 -6.86 9.50
C PRO A 262 13.83 -5.51 10.20
N ALA A 263 13.09 -4.47 9.84
CA ALA A 263 13.19 -3.16 10.52
C ALA A 263 12.63 -3.22 11.95
N MET A 264 11.56 -3.99 12.15
CA MET A 264 10.95 -4.20 13.46
C MET A 264 11.83 -5.03 14.42
N ALA A 265 12.94 -5.61 13.96
CA ALA A 265 13.92 -6.22 14.85
C ALA A 265 14.44 -5.20 15.89
N ALA A 266 14.67 -3.95 15.49
CA ALA A 266 15.10 -2.88 16.39
C ALA A 266 14.00 -2.46 17.41
N TYR A 267 12.73 -2.75 17.15
CA TYR A 267 11.63 -2.46 18.08
C TYR A 267 11.70 -3.28 19.36
N LYS A 268 12.46 -4.40 19.36
CA LYS A 268 12.75 -5.17 20.59
C LYS A 268 13.45 -4.33 21.67
N ASN A 269 14.12 -3.25 21.29
CA ASN A 269 14.76 -2.32 22.22
C ASN A 269 13.76 -1.39 22.92
N PHE A 270 12.49 -1.41 22.49
CA PHE A 270 11.43 -0.53 23.01
C PHE A 270 10.20 -1.33 23.44
N PRO A 271 10.32 -2.24 24.45
CA PRO A 271 9.17 -3.00 24.91
C PRO A 271 8.09 -2.06 25.45
N GLY A 272 6.84 -2.27 25.03
CA GLY A 272 5.72 -1.39 25.35
C GLY A 272 5.58 -0.15 24.46
N MET A 273 6.47 0.05 23.49
CA MET A 273 6.32 1.10 22.46
C MET A 273 4.99 0.92 21.74
N GLU A 274 4.27 2.00 21.57
CA GLU A 274 2.99 2.03 20.86
C GLU A 274 3.14 2.68 19.48
N GLY A 275 2.22 2.33 18.58
CA GLY A 275 2.13 2.88 17.24
C GLY A 275 0.94 2.28 16.49
N ALA A 276 0.84 2.57 15.22
CA ALA A 276 -0.19 2.00 14.37
C ALA A 276 0.39 1.37 13.11
N THR A 277 -0.25 0.31 12.64
CA THR A 277 0.14 -0.38 11.41
C THR A 277 -1.10 -0.64 10.55
N TYR A 278 -0.95 -0.72 9.24
CA TYR A 278 -2.04 -1.18 8.39
C TYR A 278 -2.05 -2.71 8.21
N TYR A 279 -0.94 -3.37 8.54
CA TYR A 279 -0.85 -4.81 8.44
C TYR A 279 0.24 -5.40 9.34
N TYR A 280 -0.09 -6.52 9.95
CA TYR A 280 0.83 -7.52 10.48
C TYR A 280 0.15 -8.88 10.31
N PHE A 281 0.84 -9.88 9.78
CA PHE A 281 0.23 -11.14 9.32
C PHE A 281 -0.63 -11.86 10.38
N GLY A 282 -0.34 -11.66 11.65
CA GLY A 282 -1.07 -12.26 12.79
C GLY A 282 -2.30 -11.46 13.25
N ILE A 283 -2.53 -10.23 12.75
CA ILE A 283 -3.62 -9.37 13.21
C ILE A 283 -4.91 -9.57 12.42
N PRO A 284 -4.98 -9.38 11.08
CA PRO A 284 -6.24 -9.53 10.36
C PRO A 284 -6.71 -10.98 10.36
N LYS A 285 -8.00 -11.19 10.67
CA LYS A 285 -8.64 -12.51 10.70
C LYS A 285 -9.70 -12.58 9.60
N ASN A 286 -9.27 -12.96 8.39
CA ASN A 286 -10.16 -13.12 7.25
C ASN A 286 -9.59 -14.14 6.24
N PRO A 287 -10.45 -14.76 5.39
CA PRO A 287 -10.02 -15.81 4.47
C PRO A 287 -8.95 -15.37 3.48
N VAL A 288 -8.93 -14.10 3.07
CA VAL A 288 -7.93 -13.59 2.10
C VAL A 288 -6.55 -13.51 2.75
N ASN A 289 -6.48 -13.06 4.02
CA ASN A 289 -5.23 -13.06 4.78
C ASN A 289 -4.72 -14.49 5.02
N GLU A 290 -5.60 -15.41 5.42
CA GLU A 290 -5.23 -16.80 5.66
C GLU A 290 -4.66 -17.45 4.40
N ALA A 291 -5.29 -17.21 3.24
CA ALA A 291 -4.81 -17.70 1.95
C ALA A 291 -3.45 -17.11 1.57
N MET A 292 -3.27 -15.79 1.75
CA MET A 292 -1.98 -15.12 1.49
C MET A 292 -0.88 -15.65 2.41
N VAL A 293 -1.15 -15.80 3.70
CA VAL A 293 -0.18 -16.33 4.69
C VAL A 293 0.24 -17.75 4.30
N ALA A 294 -0.72 -18.62 3.98
CA ALA A 294 -0.43 -20.00 3.58
C ALA A 294 0.40 -20.06 2.29
N ALA A 295 0.03 -19.29 1.28
CA ALA A 295 0.75 -19.22 0.01
C ALA A 295 2.17 -18.68 0.18
N HIS A 296 2.36 -17.64 1.01
CA HIS A 296 3.67 -17.06 1.28
C HIS A 296 4.60 -18.01 2.02
N TYR A 297 4.10 -18.71 3.05
CA TYR A 297 4.88 -19.76 3.72
C TYR A 297 5.26 -20.90 2.78
N LYS A 298 4.36 -21.28 1.88
CA LYS A 298 4.66 -22.33 0.87
C LYS A 298 5.80 -21.89 -0.05
N ALA A 299 5.78 -20.65 -0.52
CA ALA A 299 6.74 -20.13 -1.50
C ALA A 299 8.08 -19.72 -0.86
N TYR A 300 8.05 -19.02 0.28
CA TYR A 300 9.22 -18.32 0.85
C TYR A 300 9.67 -18.84 2.22
N LYS A 301 8.91 -19.74 2.86
CA LYS A 301 9.17 -20.27 4.22
C LYS A 301 9.17 -19.21 5.34
N THR A 302 8.60 -18.04 5.06
CA THR A 302 8.45 -16.91 5.98
C THR A 302 7.01 -16.39 5.93
N PRO A 303 6.54 -15.65 6.94
CA PRO A 303 5.24 -14.98 6.83
C PRO A 303 5.28 -13.87 5.77
N PRO A 304 4.12 -13.50 5.20
CA PRO A 304 4.02 -12.31 4.39
C PRO A 304 4.28 -11.07 5.24
N ASP A 305 4.91 -10.08 4.63
CA ASP A 305 5.31 -8.87 5.33
C ASP A 305 4.43 -7.67 4.93
N PHE A 306 4.71 -6.54 5.50
CA PHE A 306 3.98 -5.28 5.45
C PHE A 306 3.57 -4.89 4.02
N PHE A 307 4.53 -4.82 3.08
CA PHE A 307 4.25 -4.43 1.70
C PHE A 307 3.77 -5.58 0.80
N THR A 308 3.94 -6.84 1.24
CA THR A 308 3.32 -7.99 0.55
C THR A 308 1.80 -7.86 0.60
N ALA A 309 1.23 -7.51 1.76
CA ALA A 309 -0.20 -7.28 1.88
C ALA A 309 -0.69 -6.09 1.04
N GLY A 310 0.13 -5.04 0.89
CA GLY A 310 -0.17 -3.90 0.02
C GLY A 310 -0.27 -4.30 -1.45
N GLY A 311 0.76 -4.95 -1.98
CA GLY A 311 0.77 -5.43 -3.36
C GLY A 311 -0.37 -6.41 -3.66
N PHE A 312 -0.68 -7.31 -2.72
CA PHE A 312 -1.82 -8.22 -2.82
C PHE A 312 -3.14 -7.45 -2.91
N SER A 313 -3.31 -6.39 -2.10
CA SER A 313 -4.49 -5.55 -2.11
C SER A 313 -4.65 -4.78 -3.44
N ALA A 314 -3.55 -4.32 -4.04
CA ALA A 314 -3.55 -3.70 -5.36
C ALA A 314 -4.04 -4.68 -6.44
N ALA A 315 -3.59 -5.92 -6.40
CA ALA A 315 -4.07 -6.98 -7.29
C ALA A 315 -5.56 -7.25 -7.14
N MET A 316 -6.05 -7.33 -5.89
CA MET A 316 -7.49 -7.51 -5.62
C MET A 316 -8.32 -6.37 -6.20
N ALA A 317 -7.87 -5.12 -6.05
CA ALA A 317 -8.53 -3.95 -6.63
C ALA A 317 -8.60 -4.04 -8.16
N ILE A 318 -7.46 -4.32 -8.81
CA ILE A 318 -7.35 -4.43 -10.27
C ILE A 318 -8.28 -5.51 -10.81
N VAL A 319 -8.20 -6.73 -10.27
CA VAL A 319 -9.00 -7.85 -10.76
C VAL A 319 -10.50 -7.63 -10.50
N THR A 320 -10.86 -7.01 -9.37
CA THR A 320 -12.25 -6.66 -9.09
C THR A 320 -12.78 -5.64 -10.11
N ALA A 321 -12.00 -4.61 -10.44
CA ALA A 321 -12.38 -3.62 -11.46
C ALA A 321 -12.49 -4.27 -12.84
N LEU A 322 -11.53 -5.10 -13.24
CA LEU A 322 -11.56 -5.82 -14.51
C LEU A 322 -12.75 -6.77 -14.62
N LYS A 323 -13.12 -7.47 -13.56
CA LYS A 323 -14.33 -8.32 -13.54
C LYS A 323 -15.60 -7.48 -13.73
N LYS A 324 -15.70 -6.31 -13.08
CA LYS A 324 -16.83 -5.38 -13.24
C LYS A 324 -16.95 -4.83 -14.67
N THR A 325 -15.84 -4.62 -15.36
CA THR A 325 -15.86 -4.14 -16.76
C THR A 325 -15.92 -5.26 -17.78
N GLY A 326 -16.04 -6.53 -17.36
CA GLY A 326 -15.99 -7.67 -18.28
C GLY A 326 -14.65 -7.85 -18.98
N GLY A 327 -13.54 -7.43 -18.36
CA GLY A 327 -12.20 -7.45 -18.93
C GLY A 327 -11.94 -6.31 -19.92
N ASP A 328 -12.82 -5.31 -20.00
CA ASP A 328 -12.57 -4.10 -20.79
C ASP A 328 -11.61 -3.19 -20.03
N THR A 329 -10.51 -2.84 -20.68
CA THR A 329 -9.42 -2.00 -20.14
C THR A 329 -9.55 -0.53 -20.51
N ASN A 330 -10.67 -0.12 -21.12
CA ASN A 330 -10.93 1.29 -21.39
C ASN A 330 -10.83 2.11 -20.08
N THR A 331 -9.97 3.12 -20.10
CA THR A 331 -9.64 3.90 -18.90
C THR A 331 -10.87 4.50 -18.21
N ASN A 332 -11.79 5.11 -18.96
CA ASN A 332 -12.98 5.73 -18.37
C ASN A 332 -13.93 4.68 -17.77
N LYS A 333 -14.06 3.50 -18.38
CA LYS A 333 -14.85 2.39 -17.83
C LYS A 333 -14.20 1.87 -16.53
N LEU A 334 -12.88 1.73 -16.50
CA LEU A 334 -12.18 1.33 -15.27
C LEU A 334 -12.35 2.37 -14.16
N ILE A 335 -12.19 3.67 -14.46
CA ILE A 335 -12.43 4.74 -13.48
C ILE A 335 -13.85 4.62 -12.90
N GLY A 336 -14.87 4.54 -13.75
CA GLY A 336 -16.26 4.40 -13.30
C GLY A 336 -16.53 3.13 -12.50
N ALA A 337 -15.83 2.03 -12.80
CA ALA A 337 -15.93 0.78 -12.05
C ALA A 337 -15.23 0.86 -10.67
N MET A 338 -14.14 1.63 -10.57
CA MET A 338 -13.31 1.77 -9.36
C MET A 338 -13.85 2.83 -8.39
N GLU A 339 -14.46 3.91 -8.86
CA GLU A 339 -15.04 4.94 -7.98
C GLU A 339 -16.10 4.35 -7.04
N GLY A 340 -15.87 4.44 -5.73
CA GLY A 340 -16.74 3.86 -4.70
C GLY A 340 -16.71 2.34 -4.63
N MET A 341 -15.79 1.67 -5.32
CA MET A 341 -15.67 0.22 -5.32
C MET A 341 -15.15 -0.30 -3.99
N SER A 342 -15.87 -1.27 -3.43
CA SER A 342 -15.38 -2.08 -2.30
C SER A 342 -14.82 -3.40 -2.81
N PHE A 343 -13.75 -3.88 -2.16
CA PHE A 343 -13.09 -5.14 -2.48
C PHE A 343 -12.44 -5.75 -1.23
N ASP A 344 -12.38 -7.08 -1.18
CA ASP A 344 -11.78 -7.79 -0.06
C ASP A 344 -10.27 -7.89 -0.23
N THR A 345 -9.54 -7.77 0.88
CA THR A 345 -8.07 -7.79 0.91
C THR A 345 -7.56 -8.54 2.14
N PRO A 346 -6.26 -8.87 2.19
CA PRO A 346 -5.65 -9.42 3.42
C PRO A 346 -5.84 -8.50 4.63
N LYS A 347 -5.97 -7.19 4.42
CA LYS A 347 -6.15 -6.19 5.47
C LYS A 347 -7.61 -6.00 5.89
N GLY A 348 -8.53 -6.72 5.28
CA GLY A 348 -9.97 -6.55 5.40
C GLY A 348 -10.59 -5.91 4.16
N LYS A 349 -11.84 -5.47 4.28
CA LYS A 349 -12.54 -4.78 3.20
C LYS A 349 -11.98 -3.37 3.01
N MET A 350 -11.67 -3.02 1.78
CA MET A 350 -11.24 -1.68 1.39
C MET A 350 -12.25 -1.07 0.42
N THR A 351 -12.38 0.26 0.44
CA THR A 351 -13.29 0.99 -0.45
C THR A 351 -12.60 2.22 -1.01
N PHE A 352 -12.55 2.37 -2.32
CA PHE A 352 -12.11 3.62 -2.93
C PHE A 352 -13.11 4.73 -2.68
N ARG A 353 -12.68 5.79 -2.03
CA ARG A 353 -13.46 7.02 -1.87
C ARG A 353 -13.58 7.72 -3.24
N LYS A 354 -14.78 8.19 -3.59
CA LYS A 354 -15.04 8.78 -4.92
C LYS A 354 -14.32 10.10 -5.12
N GLU A 355 -14.17 10.86 -4.05
CA GLU A 355 -13.71 12.25 -4.07
C GLU A 355 -12.23 12.37 -4.49
N ASP A 356 -11.39 11.44 -4.06
CA ASP A 356 -9.94 11.49 -4.25
C ASP A 356 -9.31 10.15 -4.62
N HIS A 357 -10.12 9.11 -4.83
CA HIS A 357 -9.70 7.76 -5.14
C HIS A 357 -8.77 7.11 -4.11
N GLN A 358 -8.75 7.62 -2.88
CA GLN A 358 -8.05 6.98 -1.76
C GLN A 358 -8.84 5.78 -1.27
N ALA A 359 -8.19 4.61 -1.15
CA ALA A 359 -8.80 3.48 -0.50
C ALA A 359 -8.85 3.69 1.02
N MET A 360 -10.04 3.61 1.57
CA MET A 360 -10.28 3.62 3.00
C MET A 360 -10.12 2.20 3.54
N GLN A 361 -9.38 2.04 4.63
CA GLN A 361 -8.98 0.75 5.21
C GLN A 361 -8.84 0.85 6.71
N SER A 362 -8.93 -0.28 7.43
CA SER A 362 -8.61 -0.35 8.86
C SER A 362 -7.12 -0.09 9.11
N MET A 363 -6.84 0.51 10.26
CA MET A 363 -5.51 0.61 10.84
C MET A 363 -5.53 -0.08 12.20
N TYR A 364 -4.37 -0.54 12.67
CA TYR A 364 -4.27 -1.34 13.89
C TYR A 364 -3.33 -0.66 14.89
N HIS A 365 -3.88 -0.11 15.97
CA HIS A 365 -3.08 0.37 17.10
C HIS A 365 -2.48 -0.84 17.82
N PHE A 366 -1.18 -0.83 17.97
CA PHE A 366 -0.42 -1.92 18.58
C PHE A 366 0.45 -1.44 19.74
N ARG A 367 0.86 -2.42 20.55
CA ARG A 367 1.94 -2.29 21.55
C ARG A 367 2.98 -3.35 21.29
N ILE A 368 4.26 -2.98 21.31
CA ILE A 368 5.36 -3.92 21.10
C ILE A 368 5.53 -4.82 22.32
N LYS A 369 5.52 -6.12 22.06
CA LYS A 369 5.86 -7.18 22.98
C LYS A 369 7.09 -7.94 22.51
N ASN A 370 7.99 -8.26 23.42
CA ASN A 370 9.09 -9.15 23.12
C ASN A 370 8.65 -10.61 23.30
N ASP A 371 8.77 -11.39 22.24
CA ASP A 371 8.55 -12.81 22.21
C ASP A 371 9.84 -13.50 21.69
N PRO A 372 10.41 -14.46 22.44
CA PRO A 372 11.65 -15.13 22.03
C PRO A 372 11.50 -15.97 20.74
N ALA A 373 10.26 -16.34 20.36
CA ALA A 373 9.99 -17.07 19.12
C ALA A 373 10.19 -16.22 17.86
N PHE A 374 10.27 -14.89 17.99
CA PHE A 374 10.39 -13.96 16.87
C PHE A 374 11.67 -13.14 16.92
N ALA A 375 12.27 -12.93 15.75
CA ALA A 375 13.45 -12.09 15.60
C ALA A 375 13.15 -10.58 15.73
N TRP A 376 11.88 -10.19 15.72
CA TRP A 376 11.39 -8.79 15.77
C TRP A 376 10.52 -8.52 16.98
N GLY A 377 10.28 -7.25 17.28
CA GLY A 377 9.28 -6.84 18.26
C GLY A 377 7.89 -7.14 17.70
N VAL A 378 7.11 -7.93 18.43
CA VAL A 378 5.79 -8.40 18.01
C VAL A 378 4.74 -7.32 18.27
N PRO A 379 4.02 -6.84 17.27
CA PRO A 379 2.92 -5.90 17.48
C PRO A 379 1.70 -6.65 18.02
N GLU A 380 1.42 -6.49 19.31
CA GLU A 380 0.20 -6.97 19.94
C GLU A 380 -0.92 -5.97 19.70
N LEU A 381 -2.04 -6.44 19.15
CA LEU A 381 -3.18 -5.59 18.86
C LEU A 381 -3.78 -4.98 20.13
N VAL A 382 -3.88 -3.66 20.19
CA VAL A 382 -4.58 -2.92 21.24
C VAL A 382 -6.00 -2.57 20.77
N HIS A 383 -6.13 -2.02 19.55
CA HIS A 383 -7.40 -1.61 18.98
C HIS A 383 -7.34 -1.60 17.46
N GLU A 384 -8.37 -2.11 16.79
CA GLU A 384 -8.59 -1.91 15.36
C GLU A 384 -9.31 -0.57 15.14
N ILE A 385 -8.67 0.35 14.45
CA ILE A 385 -9.22 1.66 14.09
C ILE A 385 -9.89 1.49 12.73
N LYS A 386 -11.21 1.46 12.71
CA LYS A 386 -11.99 1.26 11.47
C LYS A 386 -11.98 2.50 10.59
N PRO A 387 -12.23 2.36 9.27
CA PRO A 387 -12.31 3.51 8.36
C PRO A 387 -13.27 4.61 8.83
N GLU A 388 -14.39 4.24 9.44
CA GLU A 388 -15.43 5.14 9.92
C GLU A 388 -14.98 5.97 11.14
N GLU A 389 -14.01 5.46 11.90
CA GLU A 389 -13.44 6.14 13.06
C GLU A 389 -12.38 7.19 12.64
N MET A 390 -11.82 7.03 11.44
CA MET A 390 -10.80 7.93 10.90
C MET A 390 -11.43 9.02 10.04
N GLN A 391 -11.42 10.25 10.51
CA GLN A 391 -11.83 11.40 9.72
C GLN A 391 -10.69 11.84 8.78
N VAL A 392 -10.34 10.97 7.83
CA VAL A 392 -9.26 11.24 6.86
C VAL A 392 -9.66 12.40 5.96
N PRO A 393 -8.91 13.52 5.96
CA PRO A 393 -9.29 14.70 5.19
C PRO A 393 -9.22 14.45 3.68
N ILE A 394 -10.15 15.06 2.93
CA ILE A 394 -10.11 15.17 1.47
C ILE A 394 -9.33 16.45 1.16
N ARG A 395 -8.21 16.32 0.46
CA ARG A 395 -7.29 17.43 0.24
C ARG A 395 -7.13 17.82 -1.25
N ASN A 396 -7.76 17.08 -2.16
CA ASN A 396 -7.75 17.38 -3.58
C ASN A 396 -8.73 18.52 -3.92
N LYS A 397 -8.53 19.10 -5.10
CA LYS A 397 -9.48 20.03 -5.72
C LYS A 397 -10.05 19.30 -6.94
N ARG A 398 -11.29 18.85 -6.85
CA ARG A 398 -12.04 18.37 -8.02
C ARG A 398 -12.56 19.54 -8.84
#